data_48507ed611e3e35a72d9d8b838d9c2d1
#
_entry.id   48507ed611e3e35a72d9d8b838d9c2d1
#
_cell.length_a   1.000
_cell.length_b   1.000
_cell.length_c   1.000
_cell.angle_alpha   90.00
_cell.angle_beta   90.00
_cell.angle_gamma   90.00
#
_symmetry.space_group_name_H-M   'P 1'
#
loop_
_entity.id
_entity.type
_entity.pdbx_description
1 polymer ?
#
loop_
_entity_poly.entity_id
_entity_poly.type
_entity_poly.pdbx_seq_one_letter_code
_entity_poly.pdbx_strand_id
1 'polypeptide(L)'
;MPLIGRLFLQKMEEKDWIPDAVGGLTMGADPIAFAIARESLDRPPIIDCFVVRKEKKPHGMQKLVEGLASTDGLKVVIVEDVCTKGESTALAIRNAKSSGMEILGAICLIDREAGGAELLRAEFGVELASIFKLSDFRRV
;
A
#
# COMPACT_ATOMS: atom_id res chain seq x y z
N MET A 1 14.81 7.78 0.56
CA MET A 1 15.25 6.49 0.02
C MET A 1 14.83 6.33 -1.43
N PRO A 2 15.63 6.84 -2.37
CA PRO A 2 15.23 6.78 -3.79
C PRO A 2 15.06 5.36 -4.31
N LEU A 3 15.90 4.43 -3.83
CA LEU A 3 15.86 3.05 -4.30
C LEU A 3 14.51 2.37 -3.99
N ILE A 4 14.01 2.55 -2.78
CA ILE A 4 12.72 1.98 -2.37
C ILE A 4 11.60 2.51 -3.25
N GLY A 5 11.55 3.82 -3.44
CA GLY A 5 10.54 4.45 -4.31
C GLY A 5 10.58 3.89 -5.72
N ARG A 6 11.77 3.75 -6.30
CA ARG A 6 11.92 3.20 -7.64
C ARG A 6 11.47 1.75 -7.75
N LEU A 7 11.83 0.94 -6.76
CA LEU A 7 11.44 -0.48 -6.77
C LEU A 7 9.92 -0.65 -6.75
N PHE A 8 9.24 0.16 -5.94
CA PHE A 8 7.78 0.11 -5.87
C PHE A 8 7.14 0.65 -7.16
N LEU A 9 7.66 1.75 -7.72
CA LEU A 9 7.16 2.27 -9.00
C LEU A 9 7.36 1.24 -10.12
N GLN A 10 8.51 0.59 -10.15
CA GLN A 10 8.80 -0.45 -11.13
C GLN A 10 7.82 -1.63 -11.00
N LYS A 11 7.52 -2.04 -9.76
CA LYS A 11 6.56 -3.12 -9.53
C LYS A 11 5.15 -2.74 -9.99
N MET A 12 4.73 -1.51 -9.74
CA MET A 12 3.43 -1.02 -10.23
C MET A 12 3.39 -1.02 -11.76
N GLU A 13 4.48 -0.61 -12.40
CA GLU A 13 4.58 -0.61 -13.86
C GLU A 13 4.47 -2.03 -14.43
N GLU A 14 5.14 -2.99 -13.79
CA GLU A 14 5.03 -4.41 -14.17
C GLU A 14 3.61 -4.94 -14.10
N LYS A 15 2.82 -4.42 -13.16
CA LYS A 15 1.44 -4.84 -12.92
C LYS A 15 0.42 -4.00 -13.70
N ASP A 16 0.86 -2.99 -14.42
CA ASP A 16 -0.01 -2.01 -15.07
C ASP A 16 -0.94 -1.29 -14.09
N TRP A 17 -0.49 -1.09 -12.87
CA TRP A 17 -1.22 -0.30 -11.88
C TRP A 17 -0.79 1.15 -11.95
N ILE A 18 -1.75 2.04 -12.22
CA ILE A 18 -1.51 3.47 -12.31
C ILE A 18 -2.38 4.16 -11.25
N PRO A 19 -1.92 4.20 -9.99
CA PRO A 19 -2.72 4.79 -8.92
C PRO A 19 -2.66 6.30 -8.91
N ASP A 20 -3.71 6.91 -8.34
CA ASP A 20 -3.72 8.32 -8.01
C ASP A 20 -2.90 8.58 -6.74
N ALA A 21 -2.88 7.60 -5.83
CA ALA A 21 -2.19 7.72 -4.55
C ALA A 21 -1.77 6.35 -4.02
N VAL A 22 -0.80 6.37 -3.12
CA VAL A 22 -0.35 5.18 -2.40
C VAL A 22 -0.37 5.44 -0.90
N GLY A 23 -0.62 4.42 -0.12
CA GLY A 23 -0.60 4.51 1.33
C GLY A 23 -0.86 3.17 1.96
N GLY A 24 -0.86 3.14 3.27
CA GLY A 24 -1.12 1.93 4.01
C GLY A 24 -1.26 2.23 5.49
N LEU A 25 -1.28 1.17 6.27
CA LEU A 25 -1.52 1.30 7.69
C LEU A 25 -0.33 1.98 8.39
N THR A 26 -0.64 3.03 9.14
CA THR A 26 0.39 3.73 9.89
C THR A 26 0.91 2.81 11.02
N MET A 27 2.22 2.79 11.33
CA MET A 27 3.29 3.62 10.75
C MET A 27 4.14 2.86 9.74
N GLY A 28 4.02 1.55 9.64
CA GLY A 28 4.91 0.72 8.82
C GLY A 28 4.93 1.11 7.33
N ALA A 29 3.78 1.52 6.80
CA ALA A 29 3.66 1.91 5.40
C ALA A 29 4.16 3.32 5.11
N ASP A 30 4.21 4.20 6.11
CA ASP A 30 4.42 5.62 5.88
C ASP A 30 5.72 5.97 5.16
N PRO A 31 6.89 5.44 5.59
CA PRO A 31 8.14 5.76 4.89
C PRO A 31 8.13 5.32 3.43
N ILE A 32 7.51 4.20 3.15
CA ILE A 32 7.43 3.65 1.79
C ILE A 32 6.53 4.54 0.93
N ALA A 33 5.36 4.91 1.45
CA ALA A 33 4.43 5.78 0.72
C ALA A 33 5.09 7.13 0.39
N PHE A 34 5.80 7.72 1.35
CA PHE A 34 6.50 8.97 1.13
C PHE A 34 7.61 8.82 0.10
N ALA A 35 8.35 7.73 0.13
CA ALA A 35 9.41 7.47 -0.84
C ALA A 35 8.86 7.34 -2.27
N ILE A 36 7.73 6.67 -2.42
CA ILE A 36 7.07 6.53 -3.73
C ILE A 36 6.58 7.88 -4.24
N ALA A 37 5.88 8.63 -3.39
CA ALA A 37 5.37 9.94 -3.77
C ALA A 37 6.52 10.87 -4.19
N ARG A 38 7.60 10.90 -3.42
CA ARG A 38 8.77 11.72 -3.74
C ARG A 38 9.38 11.34 -5.08
N GLU A 39 9.56 10.05 -5.31
CA GLU A 39 10.16 9.54 -6.55
C GLU A 39 9.27 9.83 -7.76
N SER A 40 7.95 9.83 -7.57
CA SER A 40 7.02 10.11 -8.67
C SER A 40 7.15 11.54 -9.20
N LEU A 41 7.70 12.46 -8.44
CA LEU A 41 7.97 13.83 -8.92
C LEU A 41 8.99 13.83 -10.05
N ASP A 42 9.94 12.90 -10.01
CA ASP A 42 10.97 12.75 -11.03
C ASP A 42 10.57 11.76 -12.14
N ARG A 43 9.53 10.98 -11.89
CA ARG A 43 9.05 9.94 -12.80
C ARG A 43 7.53 10.00 -12.89
N PRO A 44 6.98 11.01 -13.60
CA PRO A 44 5.53 11.16 -13.74
C PRO A 44 4.85 9.90 -14.28
N PRO A 45 3.54 9.68 -14.00
CA PRO A 45 2.63 10.62 -13.34
C PRO A 45 2.89 10.76 -11.84
N ILE A 46 2.56 11.94 -11.32
CA ILE A 46 2.71 12.23 -9.89
C ILE A 46 1.72 11.37 -9.10
N ILE A 47 2.22 10.78 -8.03
CA ILE A 47 1.43 9.94 -7.14
C ILE A 47 1.41 10.58 -5.76
N ASP A 48 0.22 10.82 -5.23
CA ASP A 48 0.07 11.34 -3.88
C ASP A 48 0.24 10.22 -2.85
N CYS A 49 0.40 10.59 -1.59
CA CYS A 49 0.46 9.59 -0.53
C CYS A 49 -0.55 9.90 0.57
N PHE A 50 -0.98 8.85 1.26
CA PHE A 50 -1.94 8.96 2.34
C PHE A 50 -1.55 8.00 3.47
N VAL A 51 -2.21 8.20 4.60
CA VAL A 51 -2.00 7.38 5.80
C VAL A 51 -3.33 6.75 6.17
N VAL A 52 -3.31 5.44 6.43
CA VAL A 52 -4.50 4.73 6.91
C VAL A 52 -4.36 4.51 8.41
N ARG A 53 -5.39 4.93 9.16
CA ARG A 53 -5.44 4.74 10.60
C ARG A 53 -6.12 3.42 10.92
N LYS A 54 -5.74 2.83 12.04
CA LYS A 54 -6.39 1.60 12.53
C LYS A 54 -7.82 1.87 12.93
N GLU A 55 -8.07 3.02 13.54
CA GLU A 55 -9.38 3.40 14.03
C GLU A 55 -9.57 4.92 13.90
N LYS A 56 -10.83 5.33 13.92
CA LYS A 56 -11.19 6.74 13.79
C LYS A 56 -10.66 7.54 14.97
N LYS A 57 -10.29 8.81 14.72
CA LYS A 57 -9.90 9.71 15.82
C LYS A 57 -11.07 9.91 16.77
N PRO A 58 -10.82 9.91 18.08
CA PRO A 58 -11.90 10.14 19.07
C PRO A 58 -12.45 11.54 19.05
N HIS A 59 -11.68 12.52 18.53
CA HIS A 59 -12.07 13.93 18.48
C HIS A 59 -11.86 14.50 17.09
N GLY A 60 -12.70 15.48 16.70
CA GLY A 60 -12.61 16.16 15.42
C GLY A 60 -13.19 15.33 14.28
N MET A 61 -12.63 15.52 13.08
CA MET A 61 -13.06 14.77 11.90
C MET A 61 -12.60 13.32 12.05
N GLN A 62 -13.57 12.41 12.14
CA GLN A 62 -13.29 10.98 12.34
C GLN A 62 -12.96 10.31 11.00
N LYS A 63 -11.75 10.54 10.50
CA LYS A 63 -11.30 9.97 9.23
C LYS A 63 -10.39 8.78 9.48
N LEU A 64 -10.58 7.74 8.66
CA LEU A 64 -9.68 6.57 8.63
C LEU A 64 -8.50 6.79 7.69
N VAL A 65 -8.66 7.71 6.72
CA VAL A 65 -7.60 8.05 5.76
C VAL A 65 -7.27 9.53 5.89
N GLU A 66 -5.98 9.82 5.98
CA GLU A 66 -5.48 11.19 6.11
C GLU A 66 -4.45 11.48 5.04
N GLY A 67 -4.29 12.78 4.70
CA GLY A 67 -3.28 13.25 3.76
C GLY A 67 -3.80 13.64 2.39
N LEU A 68 -5.08 13.42 2.12
CA LEU A 68 -5.70 13.73 0.82
C LEU A 68 -6.87 14.69 1.01
N ALA A 69 -7.07 15.55 0.01
CA ALA A 69 -8.20 16.49 0.02
C ALA A 69 -9.53 15.75 -0.11
N SER A 70 -9.55 14.69 -0.92
CA SER A 70 -10.73 13.84 -1.14
C SER A 70 -10.26 12.42 -1.38
N THR A 71 -11.06 11.45 -0.95
CA THR A 71 -10.74 10.03 -1.12
C THR A 71 -11.69 9.33 -2.08
N ASP A 72 -12.88 9.90 -2.30
CA ASP A 72 -13.91 9.22 -3.06
C ASP A 72 -13.53 9.01 -4.53
N GLY A 73 -13.59 7.75 -4.97
CA GLY A 73 -13.26 7.36 -6.34
C GLY A 73 -11.79 7.31 -6.69
N LEU A 74 -10.89 7.62 -5.77
CA LEU A 74 -9.46 7.54 -6.05
C LEU A 74 -9.01 6.09 -6.22
N LYS A 75 -8.15 5.87 -7.19
CA LYS A 75 -7.51 4.57 -7.43
C LYS A 75 -6.22 4.55 -6.64
N VAL A 76 -6.03 3.52 -5.82
CA VAL A 76 -4.89 3.48 -4.90
C VAL A 76 -4.22 2.11 -4.90
N VAL A 77 -2.94 2.11 -4.55
CA VAL A 77 -2.19 0.90 -4.22
C VAL A 77 -1.86 0.97 -2.73
N ILE A 78 -2.16 -0.10 -2.03
CA ILE A 78 -1.83 -0.23 -0.61
C ILE A 78 -0.40 -0.75 -0.51
N VAL A 79 0.40 -0.11 0.34
CA VAL A 79 1.80 -0.50 0.53
C VAL A 79 2.05 -0.94 1.97
N GLU A 80 3.04 -1.80 2.14
CA GLU A 80 3.40 -2.36 3.43
C GLU A 80 4.90 -2.64 3.45
N ASP A 81 5.53 -2.55 4.61
CA ASP A 81 6.93 -2.94 4.76
C ASP A 81 7.05 -4.47 4.74
N VAL A 82 6.43 -5.17 5.66
CA VAL A 82 6.49 -6.62 5.77
C VAL A 82 5.08 -7.20 5.85
N CYS A 83 4.79 -8.16 4.99
CA CYS A 83 3.53 -8.89 5.02
C CYS A 83 3.80 -10.29 5.57
N THR A 84 3.14 -10.64 6.66
CA THR A 84 3.18 -11.99 7.24
C THR A 84 1.87 -12.70 6.95
N LYS A 85 0.87 -12.53 7.81
CA LYS A 85 -0.45 -13.13 7.63
C LYS A 85 -1.42 -12.20 6.88
N GLY A 86 -1.00 -10.97 6.62
CA GLY A 86 -1.78 -10.02 5.84
C GLY A 86 -2.82 -9.24 6.62
N GLU A 87 -2.83 -9.33 7.95
CA GLU A 87 -3.85 -8.67 8.78
C GLU A 87 -3.77 -7.15 8.70
N SER A 88 -2.56 -6.59 8.78
CA SER A 88 -2.36 -5.13 8.67
C SER A 88 -2.75 -4.60 7.29
N THR A 89 -2.35 -5.31 6.25
CA THR A 89 -2.69 -4.92 4.88
C THR A 89 -4.20 -5.06 4.64
N ALA A 90 -4.82 -6.12 5.17
CA ALA A 90 -6.26 -6.31 5.09
C ALA A 90 -7.01 -5.17 5.76
N LEU A 91 -6.56 -4.75 6.94
CA LEU A 91 -7.18 -3.62 7.65
C LEU A 91 -7.03 -2.32 6.85
N ALA A 92 -5.86 -2.08 6.27
CA ALA A 92 -5.64 -0.91 5.44
C ALA A 92 -6.58 -0.91 4.22
N ILE A 93 -6.72 -2.06 3.56
CA ILE A 93 -7.64 -2.20 2.41
C ILE A 93 -9.07 -1.93 2.84
N ARG A 94 -9.49 -2.53 3.94
CA ARG A 94 -10.87 -2.36 4.44
C ARG A 94 -11.17 -0.90 4.74
N ASN A 95 -10.26 -0.23 5.42
CA ASN A 95 -10.45 1.17 5.82
C ASN A 95 -10.38 2.11 4.61
N ALA A 96 -9.51 1.84 3.65
CA ALA A 96 -9.44 2.62 2.41
C ALA A 96 -10.72 2.46 1.60
N LYS A 97 -11.23 1.24 1.47
CA LYS A 97 -12.48 0.99 0.75
C LYS A 97 -13.66 1.68 1.43
N SER A 98 -13.71 1.68 2.75
CA SER A 98 -14.78 2.39 3.47
C SER A 98 -14.70 3.90 3.28
N SER A 99 -13.59 4.42 2.84
CA SER A 99 -13.39 5.83 2.52
C SER A 99 -13.66 6.15 1.04
N GLY A 100 -14.16 5.18 0.28
CA GLY A 100 -14.55 5.37 -1.12
C GLY A 100 -13.44 5.14 -2.13
N MET A 101 -12.31 4.60 -1.73
CA MET A 101 -11.20 4.35 -2.63
C MET A 101 -11.33 3.01 -3.37
N GLU A 102 -10.80 2.97 -4.59
CA GLU A 102 -10.70 1.75 -5.38
C GLU A 102 -9.29 1.18 -5.22
N ILE A 103 -9.19 -0.07 -4.80
CA ILE A 103 -7.90 -0.71 -4.57
C ILE A 103 -7.44 -1.41 -5.84
N LEU A 104 -6.35 -0.94 -6.45
CA LEU A 104 -5.76 -1.58 -7.63
C LEU A 104 -5.00 -2.84 -7.25
N GLY A 105 -4.32 -2.81 -6.12
CA GLY A 105 -3.52 -3.90 -5.63
C GLY A 105 -2.80 -3.52 -4.36
N ALA A 106 -1.99 -4.43 -3.87
CA ALA A 106 -1.13 -4.19 -2.70
C ALA A 106 0.29 -4.62 -3.01
N ILE A 107 1.26 -3.91 -2.45
CA ILE A 107 2.69 -4.25 -2.60
C ILE A 107 3.35 -4.18 -1.25
N CYS A 108 4.10 -5.22 -0.88
CA CYS A 108 4.96 -5.17 0.30
C CYS A 108 6.43 -5.23 -0.09
N LEU A 109 7.28 -4.70 0.76
CA LEU A 109 8.72 -4.79 0.53
C LEU A 109 9.17 -6.24 0.70
N ILE A 110 8.72 -6.90 1.77
CA ILE A 110 9.06 -8.30 2.03
C ILE A 110 7.78 -9.08 2.32
N ASP A 111 7.56 -10.14 1.53
CA ASP A 111 6.49 -11.11 1.78
C ASP A 111 7.13 -12.31 2.50
N ARG A 112 6.70 -12.55 3.74
CA ARG A 112 7.21 -13.66 4.53
C ARG A 112 6.58 -15.00 4.14
N GLU A 113 5.68 -14.99 3.17
CA GLU A 113 5.05 -16.21 2.62
C GLU A 113 4.31 -17.00 3.71
N ALA A 114 3.63 -16.28 4.59
CA ALA A 114 2.91 -16.87 5.73
C ALA A 114 1.39 -16.77 5.58
N GLY A 115 0.90 -16.66 4.34
CA GLY A 115 -0.54 -16.69 4.06
C GLY A 115 -1.16 -15.35 3.70
N GLY A 116 -0.37 -14.25 3.71
CA GLY A 116 -0.93 -12.92 3.45
C GLY A 116 -1.51 -12.77 2.06
N ALA A 117 -0.80 -13.26 1.04
CA ALA A 117 -1.27 -13.16 -0.35
C ALA A 117 -2.61 -13.86 -0.55
N GLU A 118 -2.74 -15.05 0.04
CA GLU A 118 -3.97 -15.86 -0.03
C GLU A 118 -5.13 -15.18 0.69
N LEU A 119 -4.86 -14.57 1.85
CA LEU A 119 -5.87 -13.85 2.61
C LEU A 119 -6.44 -12.68 1.81
N LEU A 120 -5.57 -11.86 1.21
CA LEU A 120 -6.01 -10.68 0.47
C LEU A 120 -6.80 -11.08 -0.78
N ARG A 121 -6.39 -12.14 -1.45
CA ARG A 121 -7.12 -12.64 -2.61
C ARG A 121 -8.49 -13.18 -2.22
N ALA A 122 -8.54 -13.97 -1.16
CA ALA A 122 -9.80 -14.59 -0.72
C ALA A 122 -10.79 -13.56 -0.18
N GLU A 123 -10.31 -12.59 0.59
CA GLU A 123 -11.19 -11.62 1.25
C GLU A 123 -11.60 -10.47 0.34
N PHE A 124 -10.70 -9.99 -0.51
CA PHE A 124 -10.94 -8.77 -1.30
C PHE A 124 -10.77 -8.95 -2.80
N GLY A 125 -10.27 -10.08 -3.26
CA GLY A 125 -9.88 -10.23 -4.67
C GLY A 125 -8.69 -9.35 -5.03
N VAL A 126 -7.88 -8.96 -4.07
CA VAL A 126 -6.73 -8.07 -4.26
C VAL A 126 -5.46 -8.89 -4.39
N GLU A 127 -4.67 -8.58 -5.41
CA GLU A 127 -3.36 -9.22 -5.59
C GLU A 127 -2.32 -8.55 -4.69
N LEU A 128 -1.51 -9.34 -3.99
CA LEU A 128 -0.34 -8.88 -3.27
C LEU A 128 0.89 -9.14 -4.12
N ALA A 129 1.56 -8.07 -4.56
CA ALA A 129 2.88 -8.15 -5.17
C ALA A 129 3.92 -7.89 -4.08
N SER A 130 5.15 -8.33 -4.30
CA SER A 130 6.23 -8.10 -3.35
C SER A 130 7.51 -7.74 -4.08
N ILE A 131 8.35 -6.94 -3.45
CA ILE A 131 9.68 -6.66 -3.97
C ILE A 131 10.59 -7.86 -3.70
N PHE A 132 10.53 -8.39 -2.47
CA PHE A 132 11.27 -9.57 -2.08
C PHE A 132 10.32 -10.56 -1.39
N LYS A 133 10.68 -11.84 -1.48
CA LYS A 133 10.02 -12.90 -0.72
C LYS A 133 11.02 -13.48 0.26
N LEU A 134 10.55 -14.04 1.36
CA LEU A 134 11.42 -14.66 2.35
C LEU A 134 12.29 -15.76 1.71
N SER A 135 11.71 -16.51 0.78
CA SER A 135 12.42 -17.56 0.06
C SER A 135 13.62 -17.05 -0.75
N ASP A 136 13.63 -15.75 -1.14
CA ASP A 136 14.75 -15.15 -1.85
C ASP A 136 16.01 -15.10 -0.98
N PHE A 137 15.87 -15.14 0.33
CA PHE A 137 16.97 -15.05 1.29
C PHE A 137 17.41 -16.41 1.82
N ARG A 138 16.70 -17.47 1.48
CA ARG A 138 17.02 -18.82 1.92
C ARG A 138 17.95 -19.45 0.91
N ARG A 139 19.24 -19.28 1.16
CA ARG A 139 20.26 -19.96 0.37
C ARG A 139 20.83 -21.10 1.16
N VAL A 140 20.84 -22.21 0.54
CA VAL A 140 21.49 -23.40 1.09
C VAL A 140 22.95 -23.35 0.73
#